data_ccf82c06d18ec4668cfc166c775f80fb
#
_entry.id   ccf82c06d18ec4668cfc166c775f80fb
#
_cell.length_a   1.000
_cell.length_b   1.000
_cell.length_c   1.000
_cell.angle_alpha   90.00
_cell.angle_beta   90.00
_cell.angle_gamma   90.00
#
_symmetry.space_group_name_H-M   'P 1'
#
loop_
_entity.id
_entity.type
_entity.pdbx_description
1 polymer ?
#
loop_
_entity_poly.entity_id
_entity_poly.type
_entity_poly.pdbx_seq_one_letter_code
_entity_poly.pdbx_strand_id
1 'polypeptide(L)'
;VLLSLPLAACTWVPLQPEAKQVRVVPAGAAPAGCTRVGEIEVSVQHELAFYERNALKVRDELETLARNKAPSVPANTLQPLGEPAGGSQNFAAWNCP
;
A
#
# COMPACT_ATOMS: atom_id res chain seq x y z
N VAL A 1 -27.57 -8.20 23.04
CA VAL A 1 -27.16 -8.16 22.78
C VAL A 1 -26.24 -8.29 22.17
N LEU A 2 -25.87 -8.42 21.92
CA LEU A 2 -24.99 -8.51 21.39
C LEU A 2 -24.01 -8.39 20.99
N LEU A 3 -23.54 -8.41 20.81
CA LEU A 3 -22.57 -8.24 20.53
C LEU A 3 -21.71 -8.53 19.79
N SER A 4 -21.23 -8.60 19.38
CA SER A 4 -20.54 -8.75 18.54
C SER A 4 -19.37 -8.68 18.53
N LEU A 5 -18.87 -8.96 18.42
CA LEU A 5 -17.69 -8.91 18.39
C LEU A 5 -16.87 -9.02 17.45
N PRO A 6 -16.15 -8.82 17.13
CA PRO A 6 -15.32 -8.60 16.28
C PRO A 6 -14.35 -9.28 16.02
N LEU A 7 -14.10 -9.74 15.79
CA LEU A 7 -13.22 -10.30 15.43
C LEU A 7 -12.12 -9.94 15.20
N ALA A 8 -11.96 -9.36 15.14
CA ALA A 8 -10.94 -8.89 15.03
C ALA A 8 -9.91 -9.25 14.64
N ALA A 9 -9.39 -9.52 15.04
CA ALA A 9 -8.34 -9.95 14.72
C ALA A 9 -7.84 -9.65 13.63
N CYS A 10 -7.93 -9.42 13.13
CA CYS A 10 -7.42 -9.24 12.17
C CYS A 10 -6.34 -8.83 11.87
N THR A 11 -5.64 -9.25 11.47
CA THR A 11 -4.51 -9.03 10.96
C THR A 11 -4.59 -8.36 9.72
N TRP A 12 -5.59 -8.05 9.16
CA TRP A 12 -5.65 -7.41 7.92
C TRP A 12 -5.61 -5.94 8.04
N VAL A 13 -4.96 -5.26 7.12
CA VAL A 13 -5.03 -3.82 7.00
C VAL A 13 -6.18 -3.56 6.05
N PRO A 14 -7.25 -2.94 6.49
CA PRO A 14 -8.37 -2.72 5.58
C PRO A 14 -8.07 -1.62 4.60
N LEU A 15 -8.54 -1.77 3.38
CA LEU A 15 -8.39 -0.74 2.37
C LEU A 15 -9.47 0.31 2.61
N GLN A 16 -9.03 1.55 2.79
CA GLN A 16 -9.97 2.63 3.05
C GLN A 16 -10.80 2.94 1.80
N PRO A 17 -11.98 3.48 1.96
CA PRO A 17 -12.85 3.73 0.80
C PRO A 17 -12.20 4.59 -0.27
N GLU A 18 -11.49 5.64 0.11
CA GLU A 18 -10.87 6.51 -0.85
C GLU A 18 -9.76 5.81 -1.58
N ALA A 19 -9.16 4.83 -0.97
CA ALA A 19 -8.04 4.13 -1.55
C ALA A 19 -8.45 3.16 -2.63
N LYS A 20 -9.73 2.85 -2.72
CA LYS A 20 -10.18 1.91 -3.73
C LYS A 20 -9.98 2.43 -5.13
N GLN A 21 -9.89 3.73 -5.30
CA GLN A 21 -9.70 4.29 -6.60
C GLN A 21 -8.25 4.46 -6.96
N VAL A 22 -7.34 4.19 -6.04
CA VAL A 22 -5.92 4.34 -6.30
C VAL A 22 -5.44 3.11 -7.07
N ARG A 23 -4.76 3.36 -8.20
CA ARG A 23 -4.25 2.27 -9.01
C ARG A 23 -2.80 2.06 -8.74
N VAL A 24 -2.30 0.86 -8.96
CA VAL A 24 -0.89 0.56 -8.82
C VAL A 24 -0.41 0.11 -10.20
N VAL A 25 0.62 0.78 -10.69
CA VAL A 25 1.18 0.45 -12.00
C VAL A 25 2.52 -0.23 -11.80
N PRO A 26 3.00 -0.97 -12.78
CA PRO A 26 4.26 -1.71 -12.62
C PRO A 26 5.45 -0.78 -12.44
N ALA A 27 6.46 -1.26 -11.75
CA ALA A 27 7.71 -0.54 -11.62
C ALA A 27 8.30 -0.32 -13.00
N GLY A 28 9.08 0.72 -13.13
CA GLY A 28 9.75 1.00 -14.38
C GLY A 28 9.52 2.43 -14.82
N ALA A 29 9.20 2.59 -16.09
CA ALA A 29 9.07 3.94 -16.64
C ALA A 29 7.91 4.68 -16.02
N ALA A 30 8.01 5.99 -16.00
CA ALA A 30 6.95 6.83 -15.46
C ALA A 30 5.68 6.63 -16.26
N PRO A 31 4.54 6.57 -15.62
CA PRO A 31 3.29 6.42 -16.36
C PRO A 31 3.02 7.65 -17.19
N ALA A 32 2.62 7.41 -18.43
CA ALA A 32 2.44 8.48 -19.40
C ALA A 32 1.35 9.45 -18.98
N GLY A 33 1.61 10.70 -19.13
CA GLY A 33 0.60 11.74 -18.86
C GLY A 33 0.39 12.02 -17.37
N CYS A 34 1.12 11.38 -16.49
CA CYS A 34 0.93 11.56 -15.07
C CYS A 34 1.96 12.53 -14.49
N THR A 35 1.60 13.18 -13.42
CA THR A 35 2.47 14.11 -12.72
C THR A 35 2.92 13.50 -11.41
N ARG A 36 4.21 13.50 -11.16
CA ARG A 36 4.71 12.98 -9.90
C ARG A 36 4.42 13.96 -8.79
N VAL A 37 3.75 13.48 -7.75
CA VAL A 37 3.36 14.35 -6.65
C VAL A 37 4.06 14.01 -5.35
N GLY A 38 4.78 12.90 -5.30
CA GLY A 38 5.52 12.60 -4.08
C GLY A 38 6.00 11.18 -4.05
N GLU A 39 6.38 10.76 -2.87
CA GLU A 39 6.86 9.41 -2.64
C GLU A 39 6.27 8.94 -1.32
N ILE A 40 5.87 7.69 -1.25
CA ILE A 40 5.27 7.14 -0.05
C ILE A 40 6.11 5.97 0.40
N GLU A 41 6.47 5.96 1.66
CA GLU A 41 7.17 4.83 2.24
C GLU A 41 6.23 4.15 3.22
N VAL A 42 6.11 2.85 3.15
CA VAL A 42 5.28 2.08 4.07
C VAL A 42 6.06 0.92 4.61
N SER A 43 5.70 0.44 5.77
CA SER A 43 6.35 -0.72 6.36
C SER A 43 5.38 -1.51 7.21
N VAL A 44 5.65 -2.81 7.29
CA VAL A 44 4.93 -3.68 8.16
C VAL A 44 5.73 -3.77 9.38
N GLN A 45 5.17 -3.41 10.54
CA GLN A 45 5.98 -3.38 11.64
C GLN A 45 6.13 -4.59 12.33
N HIS A 46 5.62 -5.69 12.13
CA HIS A 46 5.74 -6.81 12.91
C HIS A 46 6.80 -7.69 12.50
N GLU A 47 7.73 -7.94 13.28
CA GLU A 47 8.79 -8.80 12.95
C GLU A 47 8.34 -10.12 12.54
N LEU A 48 7.30 -10.64 13.10
CA LEU A 48 6.84 -11.95 12.76
C LEU A 48 6.36 -12.03 11.34
N ALA A 49 6.05 -10.94 10.73
CA ALA A 49 5.61 -10.95 9.36
C ALA A 49 6.67 -11.54 8.46
N PHE A 50 7.93 -11.43 8.83
CA PHE A 50 8.97 -11.94 7.98
C PHE A 50 9.08 -13.44 8.06
N TYR A 51 8.66 -14.03 9.14
CA TYR A 51 8.80 -15.44 9.29
C TYR A 51 7.52 -16.15 8.97
N GLU A 52 6.42 -15.58 9.34
CA GLU A 52 5.21 -16.29 9.25
C GLU A 52 4.44 -16.02 8.02
N ARG A 53 4.74 -15.00 7.30
CA ARG A 53 3.99 -14.69 6.13
C ARG A 53 4.83 -14.84 4.94
N ASN A 54 4.28 -15.26 3.84
CA ASN A 54 5.05 -15.37 2.63
C ASN A 54 5.20 -13.98 2.01
N ALA A 55 6.09 -13.88 1.06
CA ALA A 55 6.40 -12.60 0.45
C ALA A 55 5.20 -11.94 -0.22
N LEU A 56 4.31 -12.73 -0.79
CA LEU A 56 3.15 -12.14 -1.44
C LEU A 56 2.23 -11.47 -0.45
N LYS A 57 2.07 -12.05 0.72
CA LYS A 57 1.25 -11.44 1.71
C LYS A 57 1.83 -10.15 2.21
N VAL A 58 3.11 -10.09 2.41
CA VAL A 58 3.76 -8.87 2.85
C VAL A 58 3.62 -7.80 1.78
N ARG A 59 3.81 -8.17 0.52
CA ARG A 59 3.68 -7.24 -0.57
C ARG A 59 2.25 -6.68 -0.63
N ASP A 60 1.25 -7.53 -0.46
CA ASP A 60 -0.13 -7.08 -0.50
C ASP A 60 -0.44 -6.10 0.62
N GLU A 61 0.11 -6.34 1.79
CA GLU A 61 -0.12 -5.44 2.89
C GLU A 61 0.56 -4.10 2.66
N LEU A 62 1.77 -4.12 2.14
CA LEU A 62 2.48 -2.88 1.86
C LEU A 62 1.73 -2.08 0.81
N GLU A 63 1.21 -2.76 -0.19
CA GLU A 63 0.46 -2.08 -1.23
C GLU A 63 -0.82 -1.46 -0.67
N THR A 64 -1.50 -2.16 0.20
CA THR A 64 -2.70 -1.63 0.83
C THR A 64 -2.38 -0.40 1.67
N LEU A 65 -1.29 -0.46 2.43
CA LEU A 65 -0.89 0.68 3.24
C LEU A 65 -0.57 1.88 2.36
N ALA A 66 0.10 1.66 1.25
CA ALA A 66 0.45 2.75 0.36
C ALA A 66 -0.80 3.34 -0.29
N ARG A 67 -1.74 2.50 -0.69
CA ARG A 67 -2.98 2.99 -1.29
C ARG A 67 -3.77 3.81 -0.29
N ASN A 68 -3.76 3.40 0.97
CA ASN A 68 -4.47 4.16 1.99
C ASN A 68 -3.86 5.53 2.21
N LYS A 69 -2.56 5.66 1.98
CA LYS A 69 -1.91 6.94 2.15
C LYS A 69 -2.02 7.84 0.94
N ALA A 70 -2.20 7.27 -0.22
CA ALA A 70 -2.14 8.02 -1.47
C ALA A 70 -3.06 9.25 -1.53
N PRO A 71 -4.30 9.17 -1.06
CA PRO A 71 -5.18 10.34 -1.17
C PRO A 71 -4.66 11.57 -0.43
N SER A 72 -3.87 11.36 0.60
CA SER A 72 -3.37 12.51 1.36
C SER A 72 -2.22 13.21 0.67
N VAL A 73 -1.65 12.62 -0.39
CA VAL A 73 -0.49 13.17 -1.03
C VAL A 73 -0.79 14.12 -2.15
N PRO A 74 -1.81 14.35 -2.76
CA PRO A 74 -2.92 13.58 -3.25
C PRO A 74 -2.54 12.84 -4.54
N ALA A 75 -2.46 11.57 -4.45
CA ALA A 75 -2.11 10.74 -5.58
C ALA A 75 -3.25 9.81 -5.90
N ASN A 76 -3.40 9.47 -7.16
CA ASN A 76 -4.38 8.48 -7.55
C ASN A 76 -3.71 7.25 -8.18
N THR A 77 -2.38 7.27 -8.28
CA THR A 77 -1.65 6.18 -8.89
C THR A 77 -0.34 6.01 -8.14
N LEU A 78 0.03 4.78 -7.90
CA LEU A 78 1.26 4.45 -7.21
C LEU A 78 2.12 3.55 -8.08
N GLN A 79 3.42 3.66 -7.94
CA GLN A 79 4.34 2.85 -8.68
C GLN A 79 5.45 2.39 -7.76
N PRO A 80 5.67 1.08 -7.62
CA PRO A 80 6.73 0.62 -6.74
C PRO A 80 8.08 1.12 -7.22
N LEU A 81 8.90 1.55 -6.29
CA LEU A 81 10.24 1.99 -6.61
C LEU A 81 11.25 0.88 -6.40
N GLY A 82 10.81 -0.26 -5.91
CA GLY A 82 11.69 -1.40 -5.72
C GLY A 82 10.90 -2.48 -5.06
N GLU A 83 11.55 -3.60 -4.84
CA GLU A 83 10.90 -4.71 -4.17
C GLU A 83 10.83 -4.44 -2.69
N PRO A 84 9.87 -5.02 -2.00
CA PRO A 84 9.85 -4.91 -0.54
C PRO A 84 11.16 -5.42 0.03
N ALA A 85 11.65 -4.74 1.02
CA ALA A 85 12.89 -5.14 1.66
C ALA A 85 12.78 -4.84 3.15
N GLY A 86 13.04 -5.84 3.98
CA GLY A 86 12.98 -5.64 5.41
C GLY A 86 11.60 -5.18 5.88
N GLY A 87 10.57 -5.59 5.19
CA GLY A 87 9.21 -5.21 5.56
C GLY A 87 8.82 -3.81 5.17
N SER A 88 9.61 -3.15 4.33
CA SER A 88 9.29 -1.79 3.88
C SER A 88 9.32 -1.72 2.39
N GLN A 89 8.66 -0.73 1.84
CA GLN A 89 8.67 -0.51 0.40
C GLN A 89 8.35 0.96 0.12
N ASN A 90 8.98 1.49 -0.91
CA ASN A 90 8.72 2.86 -1.33
C ASN A 90 7.96 2.85 -2.64
N PHE A 91 7.11 3.83 -2.79
CA PHE A 91 6.30 3.98 -3.99
C PHE A 91 6.39 5.41 -4.47
N ALA A 92 6.49 5.59 -5.76
CA ALA A 92 6.31 6.91 -6.34
C ALA A 92 4.81 7.17 -6.38
N ALA A 93 4.43 8.37 -6.07
CA ALA A 93 3.02 8.78 -6.06
C ALA A 93 2.77 9.70 -7.23
N TRP A 94 1.77 9.36 -8.03
CA TRP A 94 1.45 10.07 -9.26
C TRP A 94 0.02 10.53 -9.27
N ASN A 95 -0.20 11.61 -9.98
CA ASN A 95 -1.56 12.05 -10.25
C ASN A 95 -1.77 11.90 -11.75
N CYS A 96 -2.67 11.06 -12.13
CA CYS A 96 -2.95 10.75 -13.51
C CYS A 96 -4.34 11.24 -13.90
N PRO A 97 -4.50 11.65 -15.14
CA PRO A 97 -5.80 12.13 -15.58
C PRO A 97 -6.86 11.03 -15.62
#